data_f4c1373575fef98c3ce7d847221260bf
#
_entry.id   f4c1373575fef98c3ce7d847221260bf
#
_cell.length_a   1.000
_cell.length_b   1.000
_cell.length_c   1.000
_cell.angle_alpha   90.00
_cell.angle_beta   90.00
_cell.angle_gamma   90.00
#
_symmetry.space_group_name_H-M   'P 1'
#
loop_
_entity.id
_entity.type
_entity.pdbx_description
1 polymer ?
#
loop_
_entity_poly.entity_id
_entity_poly.type
_entity_poly.pdbx_seq_one_letter_code
_entity_poly.pdbx_strand_id
1 'polypeptide(L)'
;MISEKQWMISVAEKICIPAVEKAVNNLLLGRPYTIIDHVGFACTQLEELLRPLWGIAPLLEQKEYYITVDGVRRSVSEVFREVILEGCTETSPLCFSRDVTPPKAIGFANQMITEFSAYTLAIVLAPGALWEPYTPQQRQQVGQYVKKWAVTALKDSWPNNHYWFPMLAVTALEKMGIDCGDVSEDMALGFSQLDKMYLSHGWYQDGAPRKFDFYLAWSHHVYPVLWTYLSKGTRFDDPRRAQTYRDRIVQFFDYYTHMFDVDGSVPAFGRSLSYRFAQSAFFTAAAFGDCAVDYGLARRILVKNISYFMDNMVLDEPVLPPGYLYSAPALVENYTSSGGSYWCAKTFLALHLPDDHPLWTAPETPLPIERGTFLVHPVPDDIHMLLEGSPVSGVTLYNNTAVTYSPSTGYIGRFNDMGAYYSKFVYNSRSGFGISSADNVSCDNMISLETWDGTQTSRRMGYTDLGFQGNFLVSEHTPFTNDAGSRIRSYMLPLGQGFHVRAHTVTLSQPYKIIEGGFSVGSWDDGSEADFGESAWYTDGKGKFSLIHTVSQTPFRYCIKRHTPGLHLLAPQSGYPAYTTDVVEAGTYRFASVFFFGNHLPETLPQLTLEQNRLAVTFQNRQEQILL
;
A
#
# COMPACT_ATOMS: atom_id res chain seq x y z
N MET A 1 6.07 32.41 7.27
CA MET A 1 5.88 31.04 6.78
C MET A 1 4.68 30.48 7.53
N ILE A 2 3.78 29.77 6.86
CA ILE A 2 2.69 29.02 7.51
C ILE A 2 3.29 27.83 8.26
N SER A 3 2.68 27.42 9.38
CA SER A 3 3.12 26.21 10.09
C SER A 3 2.82 24.96 9.29
N GLU A 4 3.53 23.84 9.58
CA GLU A 4 3.29 22.54 8.92
C GLU A 4 1.86 22.05 9.16
N LYS A 5 1.29 22.28 10.35
CA LYS A 5 -0.11 22.00 10.64
C LYS A 5 -1.05 22.80 9.73
N GLN A 6 -0.81 24.09 9.56
CA GLN A 6 -1.61 24.95 8.67
C GLN A 6 -1.48 24.53 7.20
N TRP A 7 -0.28 24.11 6.78
CA TRP A 7 -0.07 23.53 5.46
C TRP A 7 -0.87 22.23 5.28
N MET A 8 -0.81 21.32 6.24
CA MET A 8 -1.60 20.08 6.18
C MET A 8 -3.11 20.35 6.16
N ILE A 9 -3.61 21.36 6.88
CA ILE A 9 -5.00 21.81 6.79
C ILE A 9 -5.33 22.21 5.36
N SER A 10 -4.49 23.04 4.73
CA SER A 10 -4.73 23.47 3.34
C SER A 10 -4.74 22.32 2.33
N VAL A 11 -3.92 21.29 2.55
CA VAL A 11 -3.92 20.08 1.71
C VAL A 11 -5.18 19.25 1.94
N ALA A 12 -5.59 19.06 3.20
CA ALA A 12 -6.84 18.35 3.52
C ALA A 12 -8.06 19.03 2.88
N GLU A 13 -8.14 20.37 2.98
CA GLU A 13 -9.19 21.18 2.32
C GLU A 13 -9.16 20.98 0.80
N LYS A 14 -7.98 21.09 0.18
CA LYS A 14 -7.79 20.96 -1.28
C LYS A 14 -8.21 19.60 -1.82
N ILE A 15 -8.00 18.53 -1.05
CA ILE A 15 -8.29 17.15 -1.47
C ILE A 15 -9.74 16.77 -1.15
N CYS A 16 -10.19 17.05 0.09
CA CYS A 16 -11.44 16.48 0.59
C CYS A 16 -12.67 17.31 0.21
N ILE A 17 -12.59 18.64 0.17
CA ILE A 17 -13.77 19.48 -0.12
C ILE A 17 -14.30 19.29 -1.55
N PRO A 18 -13.47 19.31 -2.61
CA PRO A 18 -13.95 19.01 -3.96
C PRO A 18 -14.49 17.59 -4.12
N ALA A 19 -13.93 16.63 -3.39
CA ALA A 19 -14.41 15.26 -3.40
C ALA A 19 -15.82 15.16 -2.82
N VAL A 20 -16.08 15.79 -1.68
CA VAL A 20 -17.40 15.87 -1.06
C VAL A 20 -18.39 16.56 -2.01
N GLU A 21 -18.02 17.69 -2.60
CA GLU A 21 -18.86 18.41 -3.56
C GLU A 21 -19.27 17.50 -4.73
N LYS A 22 -18.30 16.80 -5.32
CA LYS A 22 -18.55 15.90 -6.44
C LYS A 22 -19.40 14.69 -6.03
N ALA A 23 -19.10 14.07 -4.88
CA ALA A 23 -19.84 12.92 -4.37
C ALA A 23 -21.32 13.26 -4.09
N VAL A 24 -21.58 14.38 -3.43
CA VAL A 24 -22.95 14.85 -3.12
C VAL A 24 -23.72 15.11 -4.42
N ASN A 25 -23.16 15.86 -5.36
CA ASN A 25 -23.81 16.16 -6.63
C ASN A 25 -24.08 14.87 -7.42
N ASN A 26 -23.15 13.92 -7.46
CA ASN A 26 -23.33 12.64 -8.14
C ASN A 26 -24.42 11.79 -7.46
N LEU A 27 -24.48 11.76 -6.13
CA LEU A 27 -25.52 11.06 -5.39
C LEU A 27 -26.92 11.59 -5.73
N LEU A 28 -27.09 12.90 -5.75
CA LEU A 28 -28.37 13.55 -6.08
C LEU A 28 -28.77 13.33 -7.55
N LEU A 29 -27.79 13.19 -8.45
CA LEU A 29 -28.03 12.90 -9.88
C LEU A 29 -28.13 11.39 -10.17
N GLY A 30 -27.92 10.53 -9.17
CA GLY A 30 -27.95 9.08 -9.33
C GLY A 30 -26.80 8.53 -10.20
N ARG A 31 -25.64 9.18 -10.22
CA ARG A 31 -24.46 8.74 -11.01
C ARG A 31 -23.19 8.68 -10.20
N PRO A 32 -22.39 7.60 -10.34
CA PRO A 32 -21.00 7.58 -9.90
C PRO A 32 -20.15 8.44 -10.85
N TYR A 33 -19.02 8.97 -10.39
CA TYR A 33 -18.08 9.70 -11.26
C TYR A 33 -16.94 8.83 -11.76
N THR A 34 -16.97 7.55 -11.51
CA THR A 34 -15.94 6.59 -11.93
C THR A 34 -16.48 5.58 -12.92
N ILE A 35 -15.57 5.03 -13.71
CA ILE A 35 -15.82 3.87 -14.57
C ILE A 35 -15.54 2.53 -13.86
N ILE A 36 -15.00 2.56 -12.61
CA ILE A 36 -14.70 1.36 -11.83
C ILE A 36 -15.75 1.20 -10.74
N ASP A 37 -16.64 0.25 -10.92
CA ASP A 37 -17.61 -0.16 -9.92
C ASP A 37 -17.75 -1.69 -9.91
N HIS A 38 -17.20 -2.33 -8.87
CA HIS A 38 -17.27 -3.77 -8.67
C HIS A 38 -17.91 -4.15 -7.32
N VAL A 39 -18.10 -3.17 -6.43
CA VAL A 39 -18.74 -3.38 -5.12
C VAL A 39 -20.24 -3.11 -5.13
N GLY A 40 -20.75 -2.58 -6.25
CA GLY A 40 -22.15 -2.16 -6.42
C GLY A 40 -22.32 -0.66 -6.21
N PHE A 41 -23.24 -0.11 -6.96
CA PHE A 41 -23.46 1.33 -7.09
C PHE A 41 -23.63 2.05 -5.74
N ALA A 42 -24.46 1.51 -4.83
CA ALA A 42 -24.70 2.13 -3.53
C ALA A 42 -23.42 2.18 -2.66
N CYS A 43 -22.59 1.15 -2.70
CA CYS A 43 -21.34 1.11 -1.95
C CYS A 43 -20.32 2.11 -2.53
N THR A 44 -20.23 2.23 -3.84
CA THR A 44 -19.35 3.21 -4.49
C THR A 44 -19.72 4.64 -4.10
N GLN A 45 -21.00 4.98 -4.09
CA GLN A 45 -21.47 6.29 -3.63
C GLN A 45 -21.12 6.55 -2.15
N LEU A 46 -21.22 5.54 -1.29
CA LEU A 46 -20.81 5.65 0.11
C LEU A 46 -19.32 5.88 0.27
N GLU A 47 -18.48 5.18 -0.51
CA GLU A 47 -17.04 5.39 -0.50
C GLU A 47 -16.66 6.84 -0.86
N GLU A 48 -17.23 7.35 -1.94
CA GLU A 48 -17.01 8.72 -2.41
C GLU A 48 -17.45 9.77 -1.39
N LEU A 49 -18.58 9.53 -0.72
CA LEU A 49 -19.17 10.44 0.26
C LEU A 49 -18.42 10.41 1.60
N LEU A 50 -18.14 9.22 2.14
CA LEU A 50 -17.73 9.07 3.53
C LEU A 50 -16.21 9.04 3.74
N ARG A 51 -15.42 8.53 2.80
CA ARG A 51 -13.95 8.47 2.98
C ARG A 51 -13.28 9.84 3.13
N PRO A 52 -13.69 10.92 2.45
CA PRO A 52 -13.15 12.25 2.73
C PRO A 52 -13.32 12.71 4.20
N LEU A 53 -14.32 12.18 4.92
CA LEU A 53 -14.51 12.50 6.35
C LEU A 53 -13.31 12.13 7.22
N TRP A 54 -12.54 11.11 6.88
CA TRP A 54 -11.30 10.82 7.59
C TRP A 54 -10.38 12.05 7.68
N GLY A 55 -10.40 12.91 6.65
CA GLY A 55 -9.54 14.08 6.58
C GLY A 55 -10.16 15.37 7.10
N ILE A 56 -11.46 15.58 6.85
CA ILE A 56 -12.10 16.86 7.21
C ILE A 56 -12.83 16.83 8.56
N ALA A 57 -13.17 15.66 9.11
CA ALA A 57 -13.85 15.59 10.40
C ALA A 57 -13.11 16.34 11.52
N PRO A 58 -11.76 16.25 11.64
CA PRO A 58 -11.02 17.04 12.64
C PRO A 58 -11.19 18.56 12.52
N LEU A 59 -11.61 19.04 11.35
CA LEU A 59 -11.72 20.46 11.02
C LEU A 59 -13.15 21.01 11.15
N LEU A 60 -14.17 20.14 11.00
CA LEU A 60 -15.60 20.54 10.95
C LEU A 60 -16.09 21.16 12.25
N GLU A 61 -15.47 20.83 13.39
CA GLU A 61 -15.84 21.45 14.67
C GLU A 61 -15.26 22.86 14.82
N GLN A 62 -14.20 23.17 14.08
CA GLN A 62 -13.44 24.41 14.22
C GLN A 62 -13.83 25.46 13.17
N LYS A 63 -14.29 25.01 11.99
CA LYS A 63 -14.53 25.86 10.83
C LYS A 63 -15.64 25.32 9.96
N GLU A 64 -16.52 26.21 9.52
CA GLU A 64 -17.55 25.89 8.54
C GLU A 64 -16.95 25.88 7.13
N TYR A 65 -17.26 24.84 6.37
CA TYR A 65 -16.89 24.68 4.96
C TYR A 65 -18.12 24.74 4.07
N TYR A 66 -17.92 25.13 2.82
CA TYR A 66 -19.01 25.28 1.86
C TYR A 66 -18.70 24.57 0.55
N ILE A 67 -19.73 23.99 -0.04
CA ILE A 67 -19.72 23.37 -1.36
C ILE A 67 -20.87 23.93 -2.19
N THR A 68 -20.80 23.71 -3.51
CA THR A 68 -21.88 24.06 -4.43
C THR A 68 -22.70 22.81 -4.76
N VAL A 69 -23.96 22.81 -4.35
CA VAL A 69 -24.90 21.72 -4.65
C VAL A 69 -25.99 22.27 -5.56
N ASP A 70 -26.08 21.75 -6.76
CA ASP A 70 -27.02 22.20 -7.79
C ASP A 70 -27.03 23.73 -7.98
N GLY A 71 -25.81 24.31 -8.07
CA GLY A 71 -25.59 25.76 -8.23
C GLY A 71 -25.80 26.60 -6.96
N VAL A 72 -26.17 26.01 -5.83
CA VAL A 72 -26.41 26.70 -4.56
C VAL A 72 -25.25 26.43 -3.59
N ARG A 73 -24.69 27.51 -3.00
CA ARG A 73 -23.67 27.40 -1.96
C ARG A 73 -24.28 26.91 -0.65
N ARG A 74 -23.81 25.77 -0.14
CA ARG A 74 -24.34 25.10 1.05
C ARG A 74 -23.24 24.73 2.02
N SER A 75 -23.57 24.69 3.31
CA SER A 75 -22.68 24.19 4.36
C SER A 75 -22.39 22.70 4.18
N VAL A 76 -21.12 22.30 4.28
CA VAL A 76 -20.70 20.88 4.22
C VAL A 76 -21.37 20.09 5.34
N SER A 77 -21.37 20.63 6.57
CA SER A 77 -21.96 19.96 7.73
C SER A 77 -23.47 19.76 7.59
N GLU A 78 -24.20 20.77 7.07
CA GLU A 78 -25.64 20.65 6.79
C GLU A 78 -25.92 19.58 5.73
N VAL A 79 -25.19 19.63 4.62
CA VAL A 79 -25.37 18.68 3.51
C VAL A 79 -25.09 17.25 3.98
N PHE A 80 -24.02 17.04 4.75
CA PHE A 80 -23.77 15.70 5.33
C PHE A 80 -24.92 15.23 6.19
N ARG A 81 -25.43 16.07 7.09
CA ARG A 81 -26.55 15.69 7.96
C ARG A 81 -27.79 15.31 7.16
N GLU A 82 -28.13 16.08 6.14
CA GLU A 82 -29.28 15.80 5.28
C GLU A 82 -29.12 14.51 4.49
N VAL A 83 -27.99 14.35 3.80
CA VAL A 83 -27.74 13.18 2.96
C VAL A 83 -27.65 11.89 3.80
N ILE A 84 -27.03 11.95 4.99
CA ILE A 84 -26.98 10.80 5.90
C ILE A 84 -28.37 10.45 6.43
N LEU A 85 -29.16 11.45 6.83
CA LEU A 85 -30.51 11.21 7.33
C LEU A 85 -31.38 10.57 6.25
N GLU A 86 -31.37 11.10 5.03
CA GLU A 86 -32.11 10.53 3.88
C GLU A 86 -31.60 9.13 3.52
N GLY A 87 -30.28 8.93 3.47
CA GLY A 87 -29.68 7.63 3.18
C GLY A 87 -29.96 6.56 4.23
N CYS A 88 -30.19 6.97 5.48
CA CYS A 88 -30.59 6.11 6.59
C CYS A 88 -32.12 5.99 6.76
N THR A 89 -32.92 6.55 5.85
CA THR A 89 -34.37 6.46 5.84
C THR A 89 -34.84 5.38 4.88
N GLU A 90 -35.39 4.26 5.39
CA GLU A 90 -35.72 3.08 4.55
C GLU A 90 -36.74 3.39 3.44
N THR A 91 -37.57 4.39 3.61
CA THR A 91 -38.57 4.84 2.61
C THR A 91 -38.05 5.89 1.65
N SER A 92 -36.86 6.43 1.87
CA SER A 92 -36.26 7.43 1.00
C SER A 92 -35.77 6.83 -0.33
N PRO A 93 -35.95 7.54 -1.45
CA PRO A 93 -35.31 7.13 -2.71
C PRO A 93 -33.77 7.16 -2.66
N LEU A 94 -33.17 7.83 -1.68
CA LEU A 94 -31.75 7.89 -1.44
C LEU A 94 -31.27 6.85 -0.41
N CYS A 95 -32.14 5.95 0.08
CA CYS A 95 -31.77 4.94 1.06
C CYS A 95 -30.57 4.11 0.58
N PHE A 96 -29.48 4.08 1.36
CA PHE A 96 -28.23 3.40 0.99
C PHE A 96 -28.36 1.87 0.84
N SER A 97 -29.39 1.27 1.45
CA SER A 97 -29.64 -0.18 1.35
C SER A 97 -30.86 -0.54 0.49
N ARG A 98 -31.36 0.39 -0.31
CA ARG A 98 -32.62 0.22 -1.07
C ARG A 98 -32.67 -1.05 -1.93
N ASP A 99 -31.56 -1.37 -2.58
CA ASP A 99 -31.49 -2.49 -3.53
C ASP A 99 -30.81 -3.74 -2.94
N VAL A 100 -30.65 -3.79 -1.61
CA VAL A 100 -29.98 -4.91 -0.93
C VAL A 100 -30.98 -6.02 -0.61
N THR A 101 -30.77 -7.16 -1.24
CA THR A 101 -31.57 -8.37 -1.02
C THR A 101 -30.70 -9.51 -0.49
N PRO A 102 -31.24 -10.41 0.39
CA PRO A 102 -30.55 -11.66 0.71
C PRO A 102 -30.28 -12.48 -0.58
N PRO A 103 -29.16 -13.20 -0.71
CA PRO A 103 -28.09 -13.48 0.27
C PRO A 103 -26.92 -12.46 0.26
N LYS A 104 -27.00 -11.36 -0.47
CA LYS A 104 -25.93 -10.35 -0.58
C LYS A 104 -25.77 -9.49 0.69
N ALA A 105 -26.67 -9.62 1.66
CA ALA A 105 -26.72 -8.74 2.83
C ALA A 105 -25.44 -8.73 3.69
N ILE A 106 -24.74 -9.86 3.84
CA ILE A 106 -23.51 -9.95 4.65
C ILE A 106 -22.35 -9.21 3.98
N GLY A 107 -22.09 -9.48 2.70
CA GLY A 107 -21.05 -8.77 1.95
C GLY A 107 -21.31 -7.26 1.89
N PHE A 108 -22.59 -6.88 1.72
CA PHE A 108 -23.01 -5.49 1.75
C PHE A 108 -22.85 -4.88 3.15
N ALA A 109 -23.19 -5.59 4.23
CA ALA A 109 -22.99 -5.11 5.60
C ALA A 109 -21.51 -4.81 5.88
N ASN A 110 -20.62 -5.72 5.48
CA ASN A 110 -19.18 -5.52 5.62
C ASN A 110 -18.69 -4.29 4.86
N GLN A 111 -19.11 -4.10 3.61
CA GLN A 111 -18.70 -2.93 2.83
C GLN A 111 -19.33 -1.65 3.36
N MET A 112 -20.62 -1.65 3.67
CA MET A 112 -21.32 -0.49 4.21
C MET A 112 -20.65 -0.01 5.51
N ILE A 113 -20.35 -0.91 6.44
CA ILE A 113 -19.80 -0.52 7.73
C ILE A 113 -18.32 -0.11 7.62
N THR A 114 -17.59 -0.61 6.61
CA THR A 114 -16.28 -0.11 6.25
C THR A 114 -16.33 1.39 6.00
N GLU A 115 -17.32 1.85 5.24
CA GLU A 115 -17.49 3.28 4.92
C GLU A 115 -18.08 4.06 6.10
N PHE A 116 -19.09 3.53 6.76
CA PHE A 116 -19.68 4.18 7.94
C PHE A 116 -18.72 4.30 9.12
N SER A 117 -17.63 3.54 9.16
CA SER A 117 -16.58 3.73 10.17
C SER A 117 -15.98 5.13 10.14
N ALA A 118 -15.85 5.75 8.95
CA ALA A 118 -15.45 7.15 8.82
C ALA A 118 -16.48 8.11 9.42
N TYR A 119 -17.78 7.89 9.13
CA TYR A 119 -18.86 8.71 9.67
C TYR A 119 -19.00 8.56 11.19
N THR A 120 -18.96 7.33 11.71
CA THR A 120 -19.08 7.09 13.15
C THR A 120 -17.91 7.69 13.94
N LEU A 121 -16.70 7.68 13.40
CA LEU A 121 -15.59 8.44 13.98
C LEU A 121 -15.84 9.95 13.87
N ALA A 122 -16.31 10.43 12.72
CA ALA A 122 -16.53 11.86 12.47
C ALA A 122 -17.52 12.49 13.44
N ILE A 123 -18.63 11.79 13.80
CA ILE A 123 -19.60 12.30 14.78
C ILE A 123 -19.03 12.37 16.21
N VAL A 124 -17.98 11.61 16.51
CA VAL A 124 -17.27 11.69 17.78
C VAL A 124 -16.24 12.82 17.78
N LEU A 125 -15.57 13.07 16.63
CA LEU A 125 -14.57 14.13 16.48
C LEU A 125 -15.19 15.53 16.30
N ALA A 126 -16.36 15.61 15.69
CA ALA A 126 -17.07 16.84 15.38
C ALA A 126 -18.57 16.73 15.74
N PRO A 127 -18.90 16.51 17.03
CA PRO A 127 -20.30 16.31 17.44
C PRO A 127 -21.16 17.54 17.18
N GLY A 128 -20.66 18.76 17.43
CA GLY A 128 -21.40 20.01 17.21
C GLY A 128 -21.74 20.26 15.75
N ALA A 129 -20.88 19.81 14.82
CA ALA A 129 -21.11 19.93 13.39
C ALA A 129 -22.01 18.82 12.81
N LEU A 130 -21.87 17.55 13.25
CA LEU A 130 -22.43 16.40 12.56
C LEU A 130 -23.51 15.63 13.31
N TRP A 131 -23.61 15.76 14.65
CA TRP A 131 -24.49 14.93 15.46
C TRP A 131 -25.49 15.72 16.32
N GLU A 132 -25.03 16.70 17.07
CA GLU A 132 -25.85 17.45 18.00
C GLU A 132 -26.98 18.25 17.34
N PRO A 133 -26.83 18.78 16.09
CA PRO A 133 -27.92 19.46 15.41
C PRO A 133 -29.09 18.56 15.01
N TYR A 134 -28.92 17.24 14.98
CA TYR A 134 -30.04 16.32 14.82
C TYR A 134 -30.98 16.36 16.05
N THR A 135 -32.27 16.27 15.80
CA THR A 135 -33.27 16.00 16.86
C THR A 135 -33.00 14.64 17.50
N PRO A 136 -33.46 14.39 18.75
CA PRO A 136 -33.31 13.07 19.37
C PRO A 136 -33.87 11.94 18.49
N GLN A 137 -34.99 12.17 17.78
CA GLN A 137 -35.60 11.19 16.88
C GLN A 137 -34.69 10.90 15.68
N GLN A 138 -34.09 11.94 15.06
CA GLN A 138 -33.18 11.77 13.94
C GLN A 138 -31.88 11.04 14.35
N ARG A 139 -31.33 11.36 15.54
CA ARG A 139 -30.17 10.61 16.11
C ARG A 139 -30.51 9.14 16.29
N GLN A 140 -31.68 8.81 16.82
CA GLN A 140 -32.10 7.42 16.95
C GLN A 140 -32.26 6.76 15.58
N GLN A 141 -32.84 7.42 14.60
CA GLN A 141 -33.04 6.89 13.25
C GLN A 141 -31.72 6.56 12.60
N VAL A 142 -30.78 7.50 12.51
CA VAL A 142 -29.43 7.29 11.94
C VAL A 142 -28.67 6.24 12.74
N GLY A 143 -28.68 6.35 14.07
CA GLY A 143 -27.97 5.42 14.96
C GLY A 143 -28.47 3.99 14.80
N GLN A 144 -29.78 3.75 14.77
CA GLN A 144 -30.35 2.41 14.61
C GLN A 144 -30.08 1.82 13.21
N TYR A 145 -30.09 2.67 12.17
CA TYR A 145 -29.74 2.23 10.83
C TYR A 145 -28.27 1.75 10.78
N VAL A 146 -27.32 2.55 11.28
CA VAL A 146 -25.90 2.18 11.29
C VAL A 146 -25.66 0.97 12.20
N LYS A 147 -26.28 0.92 13.40
CA LYS A 147 -26.24 -0.23 14.32
C LYS A 147 -26.63 -1.53 13.63
N LYS A 148 -27.74 -1.54 12.89
CA LYS A 148 -28.23 -2.73 12.15
C LYS A 148 -27.11 -3.35 11.32
N TRP A 149 -26.38 -2.54 10.56
CA TRP A 149 -25.31 -3.01 9.69
C TRP A 149 -24.01 -3.32 10.46
N ALA A 150 -23.68 -2.54 11.48
CA ALA A 150 -22.52 -2.77 12.31
C ALA A 150 -22.61 -4.12 13.06
N VAL A 151 -23.74 -4.39 13.71
CA VAL A 151 -23.94 -5.66 14.42
C VAL A 151 -24.00 -6.85 13.44
N THR A 152 -24.57 -6.66 12.25
CA THR A 152 -24.57 -7.70 11.21
C THR A 152 -23.15 -8.03 10.76
N ALA A 153 -22.34 -7.02 10.44
CA ALA A 153 -20.94 -7.19 10.02
C ALA A 153 -20.06 -7.74 11.13
N LEU A 154 -20.32 -7.39 12.41
CA LEU A 154 -19.54 -7.86 13.55
C LEU A 154 -19.65 -9.38 13.73
N LYS A 155 -20.81 -9.97 13.42
CA LYS A 155 -21.05 -11.42 13.53
C LYS A 155 -20.33 -12.23 12.44
N ASP A 156 -20.14 -11.65 11.26
CA ASP A 156 -19.53 -12.34 10.10
C ASP A 156 -18.69 -11.36 9.29
N SER A 157 -17.57 -10.94 9.86
CA SER A 157 -16.61 -10.05 9.21
C SER A 157 -15.64 -10.83 8.34
N TRP A 158 -15.14 -10.18 7.28
CA TRP A 158 -14.08 -10.77 6.47
C TRP A 158 -12.82 -11.03 7.33
N PRO A 159 -12.14 -12.19 7.19
CA PRO A 159 -11.09 -12.65 8.12
C PRO A 159 -9.75 -11.93 7.88
N ASN A 160 -9.75 -10.63 7.99
CA ASN A 160 -8.60 -9.73 7.87
C ASN A 160 -8.84 -8.46 8.71
N ASN A 161 -8.20 -7.35 8.35
CA ASN A 161 -8.39 -6.07 9.04
C ASN A 161 -9.85 -5.57 9.09
N HIS A 162 -10.77 -6.13 8.31
CA HIS A 162 -12.18 -5.72 8.27
C HIS A 162 -12.92 -5.92 9.60
N TYR A 163 -12.45 -6.76 10.50
CA TYR A 163 -13.01 -6.83 11.86
C TYR A 163 -12.96 -5.49 12.60
N TRP A 164 -12.02 -4.61 12.26
CA TRP A 164 -11.94 -3.30 12.90
C TRP A 164 -13.15 -2.41 12.62
N PHE A 165 -13.69 -2.42 11.41
CA PHE A 165 -14.73 -1.47 11.03
C PHE A 165 -16.03 -1.60 11.84
N PRO A 166 -16.62 -2.80 11.99
CA PRO A 166 -17.80 -2.94 12.83
C PRO A 166 -17.51 -2.68 14.31
N MET A 167 -16.31 -3.04 14.79
CA MET A 167 -15.90 -2.77 16.17
C MET A 167 -15.77 -1.27 16.44
N LEU A 168 -15.16 -0.49 15.51
CA LEU A 168 -15.09 0.96 15.59
C LEU A 168 -16.48 1.60 15.58
N ALA A 169 -17.35 1.15 14.66
CA ALA A 169 -18.69 1.69 14.52
C ALA A 169 -19.57 1.43 15.76
N VAL A 170 -19.58 0.21 16.29
CA VAL A 170 -20.30 -0.13 17.51
C VAL A 170 -19.78 0.69 18.70
N THR A 171 -18.47 0.81 18.85
CA THR A 171 -17.87 1.57 19.96
C THR A 171 -18.19 3.06 19.87
N ALA A 172 -18.14 3.63 18.66
CA ALA A 172 -18.50 5.04 18.43
C ALA A 172 -19.98 5.30 18.70
N LEU A 173 -20.89 4.42 18.24
CA LEU A 173 -22.32 4.53 18.50
C LEU A 173 -22.63 4.50 19.99
N GLU A 174 -22.04 3.58 20.74
CA GLU A 174 -22.18 3.51 22.22
C GLU A 174 -21.71 4.82 22.87
N LYS A 175 -20.56 5.36 22.44
CA LYS A 175 -20.04 6.65 22.91
C LYS A 175 -21.00 7.80 22.65
N MET A 176 -21.75 7.72 21.56
CA MET A 176 -22.76 8.74 21.17
C MET A 176 -24.15 8.45 21.74
N GLY A 177 -24.28 7.48 22.67
CA GLY A 177 -25.53 7.17 23.38
C GLY A 177 -26.51 6.30 22.61
N ILE A 178 -26.05 5.59 21.58
CA ILE A 178 -26.85 4.58 20.87
C ILE A 178 -26.55 3.20 21.46
N ASP A 179 -27.53 2.60 22.13
CA ASP A 179 -27.42 1.26 22.68
C ASP A 179 -27.32 0.21 21.56
N CYS A 180 -26.17 -0.46 21.45
CA CYS A 180 -25.93 -1.53 20.48
C CYS A 180 -26.40 -2.93 20.95
N GLY A 181 -26.97 -3.05 22.16
CA GLY A 181 -27.37 -4.31 22.74
C GLY A 181 -26.19 -5.12 23.28
N ASP A 182 -26.41 -6.39 23.55
CA ASP A 182 -25.30 -7.26 23.97
C ASP A 182 -24.53 -7.76 22.74
N VAL A 183 -23.34 -7.19 22.54
CA VAL A 183 -22.38 -7.55 21.50
C VAL A 183 -21.07 -8.06 22.06
N SER A 184 -21.06 -8.46 23.34
CA SER A 184 -19.84 -8.82 24.08
C SER A 184 -19.12 -10.01 23.45
N GLU A 185 -19.87 -11.06 23.07
CA GLU A 185 -19.31 -12.25 22.43
C GLU A 185 -18.75 -11.93 21.03
N ASP A 186 -19.48 -11.14 20.24
CA ASP A 186 -19.07 -10.75 18.88
C ASP A 186 -17.82 -9.86 18.92
N MET A 187 -17.73 -8.92 19.87
CA MET A 187 -16.54 -8.09 20.11
C MET A 187 -15.33 -8.95 20.54
N ALA A 188 -15.54 -9.92 21.44
CA ALA A 188 -14.49 -10.84 21.87
C ALA A 188 -14.00 -11.72 20.70
N LEU A 189 -14.90 -12.18 19.83
CA LEU A 189 -14.54 -12.89 18.60
C LEU A 189 -13.70 -12.01 17.69
N GLY A 190 -14.12 -10.76 17.44
CA GLY A 190 -13.37 -9.80 16.63
C GLY A 190 -11.93 -9.61 17.14
N PHE A 191 -11.76 -9.35 18.43
CA PHE A 191 -10.43 -9.25 19.04
C PHE A 191 -9.62 -10.54 18.90
N SER A 192 -10.23 -11.70 19.11
CA SER A 192 -9.55 -12.99 18.96
C SER A 192 -9.04 -13.20 17.53
N GLN A 193 -9.78 -12.80 16.51
CA GLN A 193 -9.33 -12.91 15.12
C GLN A 193 -8.21 -11.91 14.80
N LEU A 194 -8.31 -10.67 15.28
CA LEU A 194 -7.27 -9.66 15.10
C LEU A 194 -5.98 -10.00 15.84
N ASP A 195 -6.07 -10.56 17.05
CA ASP A 195 -4.91 -10.99 17.83
C ASP A 195 -4.14 -12.15 17.14
N LYS A 196 -4.81 -13.01 16.36
CA LYS A 196 -4.15 -14.05 15.53
C LYS A 196 -3.32 -13.48 14.38
N MET A 197 -3.58 -12.23 13.98
CA MET A 197 -2.82 -11.57 12.90
C MET A 197 -1.53 -10.92 13.44
N TYR A 198 -1.41 -10.73 14.74
CA TYR A 198 -0.19 -10.22 15.36
C TYR A 198 0.88 -11.32 15.42
N LEU A 199 2.10 -10.99 15.05
CA LEU A 199 3.25 -11.89 15.11
C LEU A 199 4.13 -11.55 16.31
N SER A 200 4.97 -10.55 16.17
CA SER A 200 5.86 -10.05 17.23
C SER A 200 6.41 -8.69 16.85
N HIS A 201 6.97 -7.95 17.80
CA HIS A 201 7.69 -6.69 17.58
C HIS A 201 6.96 -5.69 16.67
N GLY A 202 5.63 -5.60 16.80
CA GLY A 202 4.79 -4.72 16.01
C GLY A 202 4.45 -5.24 14.61
N TRP A 203 4.90 -6.43 14.22
CA TRP A 203 4.55 -7.03 12.93
C TRP A 203 3.21 -7.76 12.97
N TYR A 204 2.47 -7.63 11.88
CA TYR A 204 1.20 -8.29 11.64
C TYR A 204 1.19 -8.95 10.26
N GLN A 205 0.30 -9.92 10.07
CA GLN A 205 -0.08 -10.42 8.74
C GLN A 205 -1.58 -10.16 8.53
N ASP A 206 -1.98 -9.63 7.39
CA ASP A 206 -3.37 -9.25 7.17
C ASP A 206 -4.19 -10.40 6.55
N GLY A 207 -4.77 -11.23 7.42
CA GLY A 207 -5.61 -12.38 7.07
C GLY A 207 -4.81 -13.62 6.70
N ALA A 208 -4.09 -13.61 5.58
CA ALA A 208 -3.31 -14.75 5.11
C ALA A 208 -1.89 -14.76 5.70
N PRO A 209 -1.28 -15.96 5.91
CA PRO A 209 0.11 -16.06 6.33
C PRO A 209 1.06 -15.31 5.37
N ARG A 210 2.07 -14.64 5.92
CA ARG A 210 3.10 -13.88 5.20
C ARG A 210 2.57 -12.77 4.28
N LYS A 211 1.36 -12.31 4.51
CA LYS A 211 0.79 -11.16 3.81
C LYS A 211 1.23 -9.87 4.48
N PHE A 212 2.45 -9.46 4.18
CA PHE A 212 3.06 -8.22 4.64
C PHE A 212 2.94 -7.17 3.55
N ASP A 213 2.37 -6.03 3.90
CA ASP A 213 2.20 -4.86 3.04
C ASP A 213 1.90 -3.63 3.90
N PHE A 214 1.56 -2.51 3.28
CA PHE A 214 1.25 -1.28 4.01
C PHE A 214 0.00 -1.37 4.91
N TYR A 215 -0.82 -2.44 4.83
CA TYR A 215 -1.92 -2.66 5.78
C TYR A 215 -1.42 -2.84 7.21
N LEU A 216 -0.17 -3.25 7.41
CA LEU A 216 0.43 -3.22 8.74
C LEU A 216 0.38 -1.79 9.29
N ALA A 217 0.85 -0.83 8.52
CA ALA A 217 0.99 0.56 8.92
C ALA A 217 -0.35 1.31 8.95
N TRP A 218 -1.12 1.29 7.87
CA TRP A 218 -2.33 2.11 7.76
C TRP A 218 -3.62 1.46 8.27
N SER A 219 -3.56 0.22 8.75
CA SER A 219 -4.69 -0.52 9.29
C SER A 219 -4.39 -1.06 10.68
N HIS A 220 -3.53 -2.07 10.78
CA HIS A 220 -3.28 -2.78 12.04
C HIS A 220 -2.64 -1.92 13.14
N HIS A 221 -2.06 -0.78 12.81
CA HIS A 221 -1.59 0.20 13.79
C HIS A 221 -2.55 1.38 13.95
N VAL A 222 -3.32 1.75 12.92
CA VAL A 222 -4.22 2.90 12.97
C VAL A 222 -5.52 2.56 13.72
N TYR A 223 -6.23 1.52 13.29
CA TYR A 223 -7.55 1.22 13.86
C TYR A 223 -7.55 0.83 15.34
N PRO A 224 -6.55 0.08 15.87
CA PRO A 224 -6.46 -0.16 17.32
C PRO A 224 -6.38 1.11 18.16
N VAL A 225 -5.64 2.11 17.68
CA VAL A 225 -5.51 3.40 18.37
C VAL A 225 -6.82 4.17 18.31
N LEU A 226 -7.49 4.19 17.17
CA LEU A 226 -8.80 4.81 17.04
C LEU A 226 -9.85 4.12 17.92
N TRP A 227 -9.81 2.78 17.99
CA TRP A 227 -10.67 2.03 18.91
C TRP A 227 -10.40 2.42 20.37
N THR A 228 -9.14 2.55 20.75
CA THR A 228 -8.74 3.00 22.11
C THR A 228 -9.31 4.39 22.42
N TYR A 229 -9.26 5.32 21.46
CA TYR A 229 -9.83 6.65 21.63
C TYR A 229 -11.36 6.60 21.78
N LEU A 230 -12.03 5.84 20.93
CA LEU A 230 -13.49 5.68 20.95
C LEU A 230 -13.98 4.96 22.19
N SER A 231 -13.29 3.91 22.65
CA SER A 231 -13.71 3.07 23.78
C SER A 231 -13.60 3.77 25.14
N LYS A 232 -12.73 4.79 25.24
CA LYS A 232 -12.50 5.49 26.51
C LYS A 232 -13.80 6.04 27.11
N GLY A 233 -14.12 5.58 28.33
CA GLY A 233 -15.34 5.95 29.05
C GLY A 233 -16.61 5.23 28.58
N THR A 234 -16.53 4.21 27.73
CA THR A 234 -17.61 3.30 27.37
C THR A 234 -17.44 1.97 28.09
N ARG A 235 -18.41 1.06 27.95
CA ARG A 235 -18.28 -0.33 28.47
C ARG A 235 -17.15 -1.15 27.80
N PHE A 236 -16.60 -0.67 26.70
CA PHE A 236 -15.49 -1.31 25.98
C PHE A 236 -14.11 -0.77 26.38
N ASP A 237 -14.03 0.12 27.36
CA ASP A 237 -12.75 0.70 27.81
C ASP A 237 -11.82 -0.40 28.37
N ASP A 238 -10.69 -0.63 27.72
CA ASP A 238 -9.67 -1.60 28.11
C ASP A 238 -8.27 -0.94 28.08
N PRO A 239 -7.84 -0.35 29.23
CA PRO A 239 -6.54 0.30 29.33
C PRO A 239 -5.34 -0.64 29.08
N ARG A 240 -5.46 -1.95 29.34
CA ARG A 240 -4.38 -2.91 29.10
C ARG A 240 -4.20 -3.15 27.62
N ARG A 241 -5.29 -3.37 26.91
CA ARG A 241 -5.29 -3.51 25.44
C ARG A 241 -4.80 -2.23 24.77
N ALA A 242 -5.24 -1.08 25.25
CA ALA A 242 -4.77 0.23 24.79
C ALA A 242 -3.24 0.37 24.91
N GLN A 243 -2.66 -0.03 26.05
CA GLN A 243 -1.21 -0.02 26.24
C GLN A 243 -0.51 -0.99 25.29
N THR A 244 -1.05 -2.20 25.12
CA THR A 244 -0.50 -3.19 24.17
C THR A 244 -0.40 -2.60 22.74
N TYR A 245 -1.40 -1.87 22.28
CA TYR A 245 -1.38 -1.27 20.95
C TYR A 245 -0.34 -0.15 20.83
N ARG A 246 -0.17 0.67 21.85
CA ARG A 246 0.91 1.66 21.89
C ARG A 246 2.30 1.02 21.83
N ASP A 247 2.52 -0.03 22.63
CA ASP A 247 3.80 -0.76 22.66
C ASP A 247 4.13 -1.37 21.30
N ARG A 248 3.14 -1.91 20.59
CA ARG A 248 3.31 -2.47 19.24
C ARG A 248 3.71 -1.40 18.21
N ILE A 249 3.16 -0.18 18.31
CA ILE A 249 3.59 0.96 17.48
C ILE A 249 5.05 1.31 17.76
N VAL A 250 5.42 1.44 19.03
CA VAL A 250 6.80 1.78 19.41
C VAL A 250 7.79 0.72 18.90
N GLN A 251 7.43 -0.56 18.97
CA GLN A 251 8.27 -1.65 18.47
C GLN A 251 8.48 -1.64 16.96
N PHE A 252 7.46 -1.21 16.18
CA PHE A 252 7.53 -1.19 14.72
C PHE A 252 8.11 0.12 14.17
N PHE A 253 8.15 1.18 14.98
CA PHE A 253 8.46 2.55 14.58
C PHE A 253 9.81 2.66 13.87
N ASP A 254 10.86 2.12 14.46
CA ASP A 254 12.22 2.24 13.92
C ASP A 254 12.33 1.61 12.52
N TYR A 255 11.89 0.35 12.36
CA TYR A 255 11.90 -0.30 11.05
C TYR A 255 11.10 0.50 10.02
N TYR A 256 9.91 0.97 10.39
CA TYR A 256 9.01 1.65 9.45
C TYR A 256 9.52 3.03 9.01
N THR A 257 10.25 3.75 9.87
CA THR A 257 10.86 5.04 9.49
C THR A 257 11.91 4.89 8.38
N HIS A 258 12.56 3.73 8.28
CA HIS A 258 13.54 3.43 7.22
C HIS A 258 12.90 3.16 5.85
N MET A 259 11.57 3.05 5.76
CA MET A 259 10.86 2.93 4.48
C MET A 259 10.87 4.23 3.66
N PHE A 260 11.12 5.39 4.28
CA PHE A 260 10.94 6.69 3.66
C PHE A 260 12.24 7.26 3.11
N ASP A 261 12.21 7.63 1.83
CA ASP A 261 13.29 8.32 1.12
C ASP A 261 13.32 9.83 1.49
N VAL A 262 14.37 10.50 1.08
CA VAL A 262 14.62 11.93 1.36
C VAL A 262 13.50 12.85 0.86
N ASP A 263 12.82 12.47 -0.21
CA ASP A 263 11.67 13.21 -0.77
C ASP A 263 10.31 12.78 -0.19
N GLY A 264 10.30 11.78 0.69
CA GLY A 264 9.09 11.22 1.28
C GLY A 264 8.46 10.06 0.49
N SER A 265 9.04 9.68 -0.66
CA SER A 265 8.62 8.47 -1.37
C SER A 265 8.99 7.20 -0.58
N VAL A 266 8.37 6.08 -0.95
CA VAL A 266 8.65 4.76 -0.35
C VAL A 266 8.79 3.70 -1.44
N PRO A 267 9.47 2.59 -1.19
CA PRO A 267 9.38 1.42 -2.06
C PRO A 267 7.93 0.99 -2.20
N ALA A 268 7.31 1.32 -3.34
CA ALA A 268 5.92 0.95 -3.58
C ALA A 268 5.84 -0.56 -3.75
N PHE A 269 5.19 -1.25 -2.82
CA PHE A 269 4.98 -2.70 -2.88
C PHE A 269 3.68 -3.09 -2.17
N GLY A 270 3.16 -4.27 -2.48
CA GLY A 270 1.89 -4.72 -1.92
C GLY A 270 0.68 -4.05 -2.58
N ARG A 271 -0.49 -4.42 -2.10
CA ARG A 271 -1.80 -3.99 -2.65
C ARG A 271 -2.20 -2.58 -2.19
N SER A 272 -3.22 -2.04 -2.84
CA SER A 272 -3.89 -0.77 -2.49
C SER A 272 -2.96 0.45 -2.55
N LEU A 273 -2.01 0.44 -3.48
CA LEU A 273 -1.07 1.54 -3.63
C LEU A 273 -1.74 2.87 -4.00
N SER A 274 -2.97 2.82 -4.57
CA SER A 274 -3.81 4.00 -4.80
C SER A 274 -4.18 4.77 -3.53
N TYR A 275 -3.96 4.20 -2.34
CA TYR A 275 -4.14 4.89 -1.06
C TYR A 275 -3.01 5.88 -0.73
N ARG A 276 -1.95 5.91 -1.54
CA ARG A 276 -0.90 6.93 -1.57
C ARG A 276 -0.30 7.21 -0.18
N PHE A 277 -0.38 8.48 0.28
CA PHE A 277 0.17 8.89 1.57
C PHE A 277 -0.59 8.34 2.80
N ALA A 278 -1.59 7.45 2.65
CA ALA A 278 -2.03 6.60 3.75
C ALA A 278 -0.85 5.82 4.38
N GLN A 279 0.23 5.63 3.62
CA GLN A 279 1.49 5.07 4.11
C GLN A 279 2.01 5.77 5.37
N SER A 280 1.83 7.09 5.48
CA SER A 280 2.23 7.87 6.65
C SER A 280 1.18 7.96 7.77
N ALA A 281 -0.02 7.39 7.60
CA ALA A 281 -1.05 7.37 8.65
C ALA A 281 -0.60 6.63 9.93
N PHE A 282 0.41 5.76 9.85
CA PHE A 282 1.06 5.15 11.00
C PHE A 282 1.59 6.20 12.00
N PHE A 283 2.22 7.26 11.51
CA PHE A 283 2.77 8.33 12.35
C PHE A 283 1.66 9.19 12.96
N THR A 284 0.57 9.38 12.23
CA THR A 284 -0.67 9.96 12.77
C THR A 284 -1.22 9.13 13.93
N ALA A 285 -1.28 7.80 13.76
CA ALA A 285 -1.73 6.92 14.83
C ALA A 285 -0.80 6.93 16.04
N ALA A 286 0.51 6.96 15.83
CA ALA A 286 1.49 7.08 16.90
C ALA A 286 1.26 8.35 17.75
N ALA A 287 1.00 9.48 17.09
CA ALA A 287 0.71 10.73 17.76
C ALA A 287 -0.69 10.72 18.43
N PHE A 288 -1.71 10.22 17.74
CA PHE A 288 -3.08 10.15 18.26
C PHE A 288 -3.21 9.22 19.49
N GLY A 289 -2.32 8.24 19.60
CA GLY A 289 -2.22 7.30 20.73
C GLY A 289 -1.26 7.73 21.82
N ASP A 290 -0.65 8.90 21.75
CA ASP A 290 0.39 9.37 22.69
C ASP A 290 1.52 8.34 22.86
N CYS A 291 1.97 7.73 21.76
CA CYS A 291 3.04 6.73 21.79
C CYS A 291 4.40 7.38 22.09
N ALA A 292 5.27 6.67 22.79
CA ALA A 292 6.62 7.14 23.14
C ALA A 292 7.58 6.99 21.94
N VAL A 293 7.45 7.87 20.93
CA VAL A 293 8.22 7.88 19.69
C VAL A 293 8.88 9.24 19.43
N ASP A 294 9.77 9.30 18.45
CA ASP A 294 10.34 10.57 17.96
C ASP A 294 9.29 11.34 17.14
N TYR A 295 8.62 12.30 17.76
CA TYR A 295 7.60 13.11 17.10
C TYR A 295 8.17 14.09 16.07
N GLY A 296 9.42 14.53 16.22
CA GLY A 296 10.08 15.37 15.23
C GLY A 296 10.32 14.60 13.92
N LEU A 297 10.73 13.33 14.02
CA LEU A 297 10.85 12.42 12.89
C LEU A 297 9.48 12.07 12.31
N ALA A 298 8.50 11.73 13.15
CA ALA A 298 7.14 11.40 12.71
C ALA A 298 6.51 12.54 11.90
N ARG A 299 6.60 13.79 12.37
CA ARG A 299 6.11 14.98 11.65
C ARG A 299 6.84 15.16 10.32
N ARG A 300 8.17 15.06 10.32
CA ARG A 300 8.96 15.20 9.09
C ARG A 300 8.53 14.19 8.03
N ILE A 301 8.32 12.93 8.40
CA ILE A 301 7.83 11.90 7.48
C ILE A 301 6.43 12.22 6.98
N LEU A 302 5.50 12.59 7.86
CA LEU A 302 4.14 12.98 7.48
C LEU A 302 4.15 14.07 6.42
N VAL A 303 4.86 15.17 6.68
CA VAL A 303 4.93 16.32 5.75
C VAL A 303 5.58 15.91 4.43
N LYS A 304 6.71 15.22 4.47
CA LYS A 304 7.43 14.82 3.25
C LYS A 304 6.63 13.82 2.40
N ASN A 305 5.99 12.81 3.03
CA ASN A 305 5.22 11.83 2.28
C ASN A 305 3.97 12.45 1.62
N ILE A 306 3.27 13.35 2.33
CA ILE A 306 2.16 14.10 1.73
C ILE A 306 2.69 15.00 0.59
N SER A 307 3.78 15.75 0.82
CA SER A 307 4.38 16.63 -0.20
C SER A 307 4.78 15.86 -1.44
N TYR A 308 5.42 14.69 -1.28
CA TYR A 308 5.80 13.84 -2.42
C TYR A 308 4.63 13.59 -3.36
N PHE A 309 3.47 13.19 -2.83
CA PHE A 309 2.30 12.95 -3.66
C PHE A 309 1.72 14.26 -4.21
N MET A 310 1.64 15.31 -3.40
CA MET A 310 1.07 16.59 -3.85
C MET A 310 1.89 17.26 -4.96
N ASP A 311 3.21 17.06 -4.96
CA ASP A 311 4.13 17.65 -5.93
C ASP A 311 4.29 16.81 -7.21
N ASN A 312 4.05 15.48 -7.13
CA ASN A 312 4.28 14.56 -8.24
C ASN A 312 3.01 13.99 -8.86
N MET A 313 1.84 14.14 -8.22
CA MET A 313 0.59 13.67 -8.82
C MET A 313 0.16 14.57 -9.98
N VAL A 314 -0.24 13.92 -11.07
CA VAL A 314 -0.93 14.58 -12.19
C VAL A 314 -2.43 14.36 -12.03
N LEU A 315 -3.16 15.45 -11.84
CA LEU A 315 -4.60 15.45 -11.63
C LEU A 315 -5.29 16.13 -12.83
N ASP A 316 -6.15 15.41 -13.52
CA ASP A 316 -6.98 15.96 -14.60
C ASP A 316 -8.18 16.76 -14.05
N GLU A 317 -8.61 16.41 -12.84
CA GLU A 317 -9.72 17.04 -12.10
C GLU A 317 -9.30 17.28 -10.64
N PRO A 318 -9.99 18.14 -9.88
CA PRO A 318 -9.67 18.41 -8.48
C PRO A 318 -10.07 17.27 -7.52
N VAL A 319 -10.05 16.02 -7.99
CA VAL A 319 -10.33 14.81 -7.24
C VAL A 319 -9.22 13.78 -7.47
N LEU A 320 -8.99 12.93 -6.48
CA LEU A 320 -7.96 11.90 -6.57
C LEU A 320 -8.40 10.75 -7.51
N PRO A 321 -7.72 10.54 -8.64
CA PRO A 321 -8.05 9.45 -9.55
C PRO A 321 -7.58 8.09 -9.01
N PRO A 322 -8.16 6.97 -9.48
CA PRO A 322 -7.58 5.64 -9.31
C PRO A 322 -6.18 5.56 -9.96
N GLY A 323 -5.19 5.09 -9.21
CA GLY A 323 -3.79 5.03 -9.65
C GLY A 323 -2.82 5.49 -8.56
N TYR A 324 -1.54 5.60 -8.87
CA TYR A 324 -0.51 5.99 -7.90
C TYR A 324 -0.13 7.48 -8.05
N LEU A 325 0.59 7.88 -9.12
CA LEU A 325 0.92 9.28 -9.38
C LEU A 325 0.04 9.92 -10.47
N TYR A 326 -0.74 9.15 -11.19
CA TYR A 326 -1.61 9.62 -12.26
C TYR A 326 -2.83 8.71 -12.40
N SER A 327 -3.79 9.10 -13.22
CA SER A 327 -4.96 8.27 -13.51
C SER A 327 -4.55 7.01 -14.28
N ALA A 328 -4.56 5.87 -13.60
CA ALA A 328 -4.18 4.58 -14.15
C ALA A 328 -5.06 3.46 -13.55
N PRO A 329 -6.30 3.33 -14.01
CA PRO A 329 -7.25 2.34 -13.49
C PRO A 329 -6.77 0.89 -13.60
N ALA A 330 -5.91 0.59 -14.57
CA ALA A 330 -5.33 -0.74 -14.73
C ALA A 330 -4.36 -1.12 -13.60
N LEU A 331 -3.83 -0.15 -12.86
CA LEU A 331 -2.91 -0.35 -11.74
C LEU A 331 -3.61 -0.58 -10.40
N VAL A 332 -4.93 -0.47 -10.33
CA VAL A 332 -5.66 -0.68 -9.07
C VAL A 332 -6.34 -2.03 -9.05
N GLU A 333 -6.51 -2.56 -7.87
CA GLU A 333 -7.18 -3.84 -7.65
C GLU A 333 -8.68 -3.73 -7.98
N ASN A 334 -9.28 -4.86 -8.31
CA ASN A 334 -10.68 -4.95 -8.72
C ASN A 334 -11.69 -4.56 -7.63
N TYR A 335 -11.25 -4.46 -6.38
CA TYR A 335 -12.07 -3.96 -5.26
C TYR A 335 -11.95 -2.44 -5.05
N THR A 336 -11.10 -1.75 -5.82
CA THR A 336 -10.88 -0.31 -5.67
C THR A 336 -11.85 0.46 -6.55
N SER A 337 -12.71 1.26 -5.92
CA SER A 337 -13.59 2.22 -6.59
C SER A 337 -12.96 3.61 -6.67
N SER A 338 -13.69 4.57 -7.21
CA SER A 338 -13.30 6.00 -7.24
C SER A 338 -13.05 6.59 -5.84
N GLY A 339 -13.80 6.14 -4.82
CA GLY A 339 -13.58 6.53 -3.42
C GLY A 339 -12.33 5.90 -2.79
N GLY A 340 -11.73 4.87 -3.42
CA GLY A 340 -10.59 4.12 -2.88
C GLY A 340 -9.39 4.99 -2.53
N SER A 341 -9.08 5.97 -3.36
CA SER A 341 -7.95 6.89 -3.17
C SER A 341 -8.05 7.72 -1.89
N TYR A 342 -9.25 7.96 -1.36
CA TYR A 342 -9.45 8.79 -0.16
C TYR A 342 -9.15 8.08 1.17
N TRP A 343 -8.72 6.82 1.15
CA TRP A 343 -8.11 6.22 2.33
C TRP A 343 -6.86 6.97 2.82
N CYS A 344 -6.19 7.73 1.94
CA CYS A 344 -5.10 8.62 2.32
C CYS A 344 -5.53 9.69 3.33
N ALA A 345 -6.80 10.07 3.35
CA ALA A 345 -7.33 11.10 4.25
C ALA A 345 -7.18 10.75 5.74
N LYS A 346 -7.01 9.47 6.09
CA LYS A 346 -6.68 9.05 7.48
C LYS A 346 -5.44 9.73 8.03
N THR A 347 -4.50 10.09 7.19
CA THR A 347 -3.28 10.80 7.59
C THR A 347 -3.58 12.17 8.23
N PHE A 348 -4.68 12.81 7.82
CA PHE A 348 -5.11 14.09 8.36
C PHE A 348 -5.81 14.01 9.73
N LEU A 349 -6.05 12.83 10.28
CA LEU A 349 -6.54 12.70 11.67
C LEU A 349 -5.58 13.35 12.68
N ALA A 350 -4.30 13.51 12.34
CA ALA A 350 -3.35 14.30 13.11
C ALA A 350 -3.81 15.74 13.38
N LEU A 351 -4.65 16.31 12.51
CA LEU A 351 -5.17 17.68 12.64
C LEU A 351 -6.14 17.86 13.83
N HIS A 352 -6.65 16.74 14.40
CA HIS A 352 -7.43 16.76 15.64
C HIS A 352 -6.58 17.10 16.88
N LEU A 353 -5.27 16.84 16.82
CA LEU A 353 -4.36 17.08 17.94
C LEU A 353 -4.21 18.58 18.23
N PRO A 354 -4.17 19.00 19.50
CA PRO A 354 -4.01 20.40 19.87
C PRO A 354 -2.66 20.96 19.36
N ASP A 355 -2.57 22.30 19.26
CA ASP A 355 -1.39 22.98 18.67
C ASP A 355 -0.12 22.80 19.51
N ASP A 356 -0.25 22.56 20.80
CA ASP A 356 0.84 22.30 21.74
C ASP A 356 1.27 20.82 21.82
N HIS A 357 0.60 19.93 21.07
CA HIS A 357 0.98 18.51 21.03
C HIS A 357 2.41 18.34 20.54
N PRO A 358 3.20 17.38 21.11
CA PRO A 358 4.59 17.14 20.70
C PRO A 358 4.78 16.88 19.19
N LEU A 359 3.80 16.33 18.49
CA LEU A 359 3.86 16.19 17.04
C LEU A 359 4.15 17.54 16.35
N TRP A 360 3.55 18.64 16.84
CA TRP A 360 3.69 19.98 16.24
C TRP A 360 4.84 20.80 16.83
N THR A 361 5.27 20.49 18.05
CA THR A 361 6.21 21.31 18.81
C THR A 361 7.59 20.71 19.01
N ALA A 362 7.75 19.38 18.84
CA ALA A 362 9.05 18.74 18.98
C ALA A 362 10.05 19.28 17.94
N PRO A 363 11.34 19.40 18.27
CA PRO A 363 12.38 19.71 17.28
C PRO A 363 12.36 18.71 16.14
N GLU A 364 12.63 19.18 14.92
CA GLU A 364 12.69 18.33 13.75
C GLU A 364 13.89 17.35 13.84
N THR A 365 13.65 16.10 13.48
CA THR A 365 14.66 15.04 13.44
C THR A 365 14.85 14.58 11.99
N PRO A 366 16.11 14.46 11.48
CA PRO A 366 16.38 13.99 10.13
C PRO A 366 15.90 12.55 9.91
N LEU A 367 15.44 12.23 8.67
CA LEU A 367 15.14 10.86 8.26
C LEU A 367 16.38 9.96 8.36
N PRO A 368 16.22 8.63 8.52
CA PRO A 368 17.36 7.71 8.53
C PRO A 368 18.28 7.87 7.31
N ILE A 369 17.73 7.99 6.10
CA ILE A 369 18.50 8.17 4.86
C ILE A 369 19.27 9.51 4.79
N GLU A 370 18.82 10.54 5.48
CA GLU A 370 19.53 11.83 5.56
C GLU A 370 20.75 11.76 6.49
N ARG A 371 20.80 10.75 7.36
CA ARG A 371 21.95 10.47 8.25
C ARG A 371 23.04 9.64 7.58
N GLY A 372 22.74 9.02 6.43
CA GLY A 372 23.68 8.19 5.68
C GLY A 372 23.07 6.92 5.13
N THR A 373 23.93 6.02 4.65
CA THR A 373 23.50 4.71 4.16
C THR A 373 23.14 3.78 5.32
N PHE A 374 22.18 2.90 5.08
CA PHE A 374 21.79 1.87 6.04
C PHE A 374 21.41 0.56 5.35
N LEU A 375 21.51 -0.52 6.11
CA LEU A 375 20.89 -1.82 5.82
C LEU A 375 20.18 -2.28 7.10
N VAL A 376 18.85 -2.36 7.08
CA VAL A 376 18.02 -2.70 8.24
C VAL A 376 17.35 -4.04 8.01
N HIS A 377 17.43 -4.90 9.01
CA HIS A 377 16.72 -6.16 9.08
C HIS A 377 15.48 -6.02 9.98
N PRO A 378 14.35 -6.67 9.67
CA PRO A 378 13.26 -6.82 10.61
C PRO A 378 13.73 -7.50 11.90
N VAL A 379 13.14 -7.14 13.04
CA VAL A 379 13.46 -7.78 14.32
C VAL A 379 12.99 -9.24 14.39
N PRO A 380 11.81 -9.63 13.83
CA PRO A 380 11.47 -11.05 13.72
C PRO A 380 12.41 -11.77 12.74
N ASP A 381 13.14 -12.77 13.24
CA ASP A 381 14.19 -13.47 12.47
C ASP A 381 13.67 -14.26 11.26
N ASP A 382 12.36 -14.53 11.20
CA ASP A 382 11.70 -15.25 10.12
C ASP A 382 11.08 -14.33 9.05
N ILE A 383 11.28 -13.01 9.17
CA ILE A 383 10.85 -12.01 8.20
C ILE A 383 12.08 -11.47 7.45
N HIS A 384 12.21 -11.88 6.20
CA HIS A 384 13.35 -11.50 5.36
C HIS A 384 12.95 -10.40 4.37
N MET A 385 12.59 -9.23 4.91
CA MET A 385 12.27 -8.00 4.19
C MET A 385 13.28 -6.93 4.58
N LEU A 386 14.42 -6.86 3.87
CA LEU A 386 15.50 -5.94 4.21
C LEU A 386 15.25 -4.56 3.60
N LEU A 387 15.64 -3.52 4.30
CA LEU A 387 15.63 -2.14 3.79
C LEU A 387 17.06 -1.63 3.66
N GLU A 388 17.42 -1.19 2.46
CA GLU A 388 18.65 -0.48 2.18
C GLU A 388 18.34 0.96 1.80
N GLY A 389 18.98 1.93 2.46
CA GLY A 389 18.91 3.33 2.08
C GLY A 389 20.24 3.83 1.55
N SER A 390 20.20 4.56 0.43
CA SER A 390 21.39 5.18 -0.17
C SER A 390 21.02 6.51 -0.83
N PRO A 391 21.82 7.58 -0.66
CA PRO A 391 21.60 8.85 -1.37
C PRO A 391 21.61 8.70 -2.89
N VAL A 392 22.30 7.68 -3.43
CA VAL A 392 22.39 7.41 -4.87
C VAL A 392 21.10 6.79 -5.40
N SER A 393 20.54 5.82 -4.69
CA SER A 393 19.44 4.98 -5.19
C SER A 393 18.09 5.19 -4.49
N GLY A 394 18.05 5.93 -3.38
CA GLY A 394 16.88 6.00 -2.51
C GLY A 394 16.77 4.78 -1.58
N VAL A 395 15.55 4.42 -1.23
CA VAL A 395 15.28 3.24 -0.38
C VAL A 395 14.90 2.06 -1.25
N THR A 396 15.55 0.92 -1.01
CA THR A 396 15.27 -0.36 -1.67
C THR A 396 14.80 -1.38 -0.63
N LEU A 397 13.63 -1.97 -0.88
CA LEU A 397 13.10 -3.12 -0.15
C LEU A 397 13.48 -4.41 -0.88
N TYR A 398 14.22 -5.28 -0.22
CA TYR A 398 14.53 -6.64 -0.66
C TYR A 398 13.48 -7.59 -0.11
N ASN A 399 12.69 -8.20 -0.99
CA ASN A 399 11.57 -9.04 -0.58
C ASN A 399 11.83 -10.53 -0.79
N ASN A 400 11.95 -11.25 0.32
CA ASN A 400 12.07 -12.70 0.31
C ASN A 400 10.98 -13.42 1.12
N THR A 401 10.13 -12.70 1.83
CA THR A 401 9.10 -13.28 2.71
C THR A 401 7.67 -12.92 2.32
N ALA A 402 7.41 -11.65 1.95
CA ALA A 402 6.04 -11.23 1.65
C ALA A 402 5.53 -11.88 0.38
N VAL A 403 4.48 -12.68 0.51
CA VAL A 403 3.80 -13.33 -0.61
C VAL A 403 2.36 -12.89 -0.70
N THR A 404 1.82 -12.85 -1.90
CA THR A 404 0.41 -12.54 -2.11
C THR A 404 -0.50 -13.71 -1.86
N TYR A 405 0.03 -14.95 -2.09
CA TYR A 405 -0.93 -15.88 -2.61
C TYR A 405 -0.55 -17.33 -2.43
N SER A 406 -1.49 -18.08 -1.91
CA SER A 406 -1.63 -19.51 -2.22
C SER A 406 -2.25 -19.62 -3.63
N PRO A 407 -1.70 -20.45 -4.52
CA PRO A 407 -2.28 -20.71 -5.84
C PRO A 407 -3.76 -21.15 -5.80
N SER A 408 -4.23 -21.58 -4.62
CA SER A 408 -5.58 -22.11 -4.41
C SER A 408 -6.69 -21.07 -4.30
N THR A 409 -6.42 -19.79 -4.17
CA THR A 409 -7.45 -18.78 -3.90
C THR A 409 -7.87 -17.93 -5.10
N GLY A 410 -7.37 -18.19 -6.32
CA GLY A 410 -7.95 -17.69 -7.58
C GLY A 410 -8.24 -16.19 -7.72
N TYR A 411 -7.71 -15.32 -6.84
CA TYR A 411 -7.98 -13.90 -6.84
C TYR A 411 -7.02 -13.16 -7.78
N ILE A 412 -7.17 -13.39 -9.06
CA ILE A 412 -6.56 -12.55 -10.09
C ILE A 412 -7.67 -11.59 -10.52
N GLY A 413 -7.57 -10.35 -10.09
CA GLY A 413 -8.45 -9.30 -10.59
C GLY A 413 -8.37 -9.22 -12.12
N ARG A 414 -9.47 -8.80 -12.73
CA ARG A 414 -9.65 -8.81 -14.19
C ARG A 414 -8.58 -8.03 -14.96
N PHE A 415 -7.82 -7.16 -14.28
CA PHE A 415 -6.93 -6.19 -14.91
C PHE A 415 -5.58 -5.99 -14.21
N ASN A 416 -5.24 -6.67 -13.10
CA ASN A 416 -3.95 -6.44 -12.49
C ASN A 416 -3.16 -7.73 -12.27
N ASP A 417 -1.85 -7.56 -12.38
CA ASP A 417 -0.85 -8.57 -12.12
C ASP A 417 -0.46 -8.52 -10.64
N MET A 418 -1.27 -9.16 -9.78
CA MET A 418 -0.95 -9.21 -8.34
C MET A 418 0.45 -9.75 -8.05
N GLY A 419 1.01 -10.55 -8.95
CA GLY A 419 2.40 -10.99 -8.85
C GLY A 419 3.38 -9.82 -8.83
N ALA A 420 3.17 -8.79 -9.64
CA ALA A 420 4.05 -7.63 -9.67
C ALA A 420 4.11 -6.88 -8.33
N TYR A 421 3.05 -6.91 -7.55
CA TYR A 421 2.97 -6.19 -6.27
C TYR A 421 3.73 -6.86 -5.12
N TYR A 422 4.01 -8.17 -5.19
CA TYR A 422 4.66 -8.91 -4.09
C TYR A 422 5.79 -9.83 -4.54
N SER A 423 5.85 -10.21 -5.82
CA SER A 423 6.73 -11.29 -6.28
C SER A 423 8.06 -10.82 -6.85
N LYS A 424 8.26 -9.51 -6.99
CA LYS A 424 9.56 -8.97 -7.42
C LYS A 424 10.59 -9.16 -6.31
N PHE A 425 11.84 -9.35 -6.69
CA PHE A 425 12.94 -9.48 -5.74
C PHE A 425 13.18 -8.20 -4.94
N VAL A 426 13.04 -7.07 -5.61
CA VAL A 426 13.27 -5.75 -5.02
C VAL A 426 12.22 -4.75 -5.45
N TYR A 427 11.93 -3.80 -4.56
CA TYR A 427 11.11 -2.61 -4.80
C TYR A 427 11.90 -1.39 -4.37
N ASN A 428 11.88 -0.33 -5.17
CA ASN A 428 12.67 0.86 -4.88
C ASN A 428 11.80 2.12 -4.92
N SER A 429 12.09 3.07 -4.04
CA SER A 429 11.32 4.30 -3.87
C SER A 429 11.26 5.18 -5.12
N ARG A 430 12.31 5.16 -5.94
CA ARG A 430 12.46 6.04 -7.12
C ARG A 430 12.24 5.35 -8.45
N SER A 431 12.42 4.01 -8.50
CA SER A 431 12.24 3.25 -9.74
C SER A 431 10.77 2.92 -10.01
N GLY A 432 9.99 2.65 -8.97
CA GLY A 432 8.68 2.05 -9.11
C GLY A 432 8.75 0.64 -9.70
N PHE A 433 7.66 0.19 -10.30
CA PHE A 433 7.59 -1.06 -11.06
C PHE A 433 6.44 -1.02 -12.08
N GLY A 434 6.50 -1.91 -13.06
CA GLY A 434 5.40 -2.13 -13.99
C GLY A 434 4.63 -3.42 -13.72
N ILE A 435 3.40 -3.48 -14.23
CA ILE A 435 2.56 -4.67 -14.24
C ILE A 435 2.47 -5.26 -15.65
N SER A 436 2.08 -6.52 -15.74
CA SER A 436 1.88 -7.22 -17.01
C SER A 436 0.56 -6.83 -17.68
N SER A 437 0.55 -6.82 -19.02
CA SER A 437 -0.67 -6.88 -19.82
C SER A 437 -0.90 -8.31 -20.34
N ALA A 438 -1.98 -8.52 -21.09
CA ALA A 438 -2.27 -9.81 -21.71
C ALA A 438 -1.14 -10.27 -22.66
N ASP A 439 -0.56 -9.33 -23.39
CA ASP A 439 0.40 -9.59 -24.46
C ASP A 439 1.86 -9.29 -24.08
N ASN A 440 2.10 -8.76 -22.87
CA ASN A 440 3.43 -8.32 -22.42
C ASN A 440 3.60 -8.56 -20.92
N VAL A 441 4.33 -9.60 -20.57
CA VAL A 441 4.64 -9.92 -19.18
C VAL A 441 5.78 -9.04 -18.68
N SER A 442 5.54 -8.32 -17.60
CA SER A 442 6.55 -7.54 -16.89
C SER A 442 7.55 -8.47 -16.17
N CYS A 443 8.82 -8.40 -16.58
CA CYS A 443 9.91 -9.14 -15.96
C CYS A 443 10.86 -8.24 -15.16
N ASP A 444 10.54 -6.96 -14.96
CA ASP A 444 11.37 -6.05 -14.18
C ASP A 444 11.53 -6.57 -12.74
N ASN A 445 12.76 -6.60 -12.27
CA ASN A 445 13.15 -7.17 -10.96
C ASN A 445 12.66 -8.62 -10.73
N MET A 446 12.57 -9.41 -11.80
CA MET A 446 12.21 -10.84 -11.75
C MET A 446 13.04 -11.65 -12.73
N ILE A 447 13.16 -12.98 -12.45
CA ILE A 447 13.52 -13.99 -13.41
C ILE A 447 12.26 -14.73 -13.86
N SER A 448 12.15 -15.02 -15.15
CA SER A 448 10.99 -15.63 -15.81
C SER A 448 11.43 -16.66 -16.82
N LEU A 449 10.60 -17.66 -17.06
CA LEU A 449 10.71 -18.58 -18.18
C LEU A 449 9.65 -18.23 -19.23
N GLU A 450 10.04 -18.25 -20.50
CA GLU A 450 9.14 -18.11 -21.65
C GLU A 450 9.11 -19.43 -22.41
N THR A 451 7.92 -19.92 -22.75
CA THR A 451 7.76 -21.13 -23.57
C THR A 451 8.43 -20.95 -24.92
N TRP A 452 8.85 -22.06 -25.55
CA TRP A 452 9.58 -22.05 -26.82
C TRP A 452 8.81 -21.32 -27.95
N ASP A 453 7.48 -21.35 -27.90
CA ASP A 453 6.57 -20.69 -28.85
C ASP A 453 6.23 -19.24 -28.48
N GLY A 454 6.72 -18.75 -27.33
CA GLY A 454 6.49 -17.39 -26.84
C GLY A 454 5.07 -17.12 -26.32
N THR A 455 4.24 -18.15 -26.20
CA THR A 455 2.82 -17.97 -25.82
C THR A 455 2.61 -17.75 -24.32
N GLN A 456 3.54 -18.18 -23.46
CA GLN A 456 3.45 -18.05 -22.02
C GLN A 456 4.77 -17.60 -21.43
N THR A 457 4.69 -16.67 -20.48
CA THR A 457 5.84 -16.23 -19.67
C THR A 457 5.49 -16.40 -18.19
N SER A 458 6.36 -17.06 -17.45
CA SER A 458 6.18 -17.33 -16.03
C SER A 458 6.40 -16.07 -15.17
N ARG A 459 5.91 -16.14 -13.94
CA ARG A 459 6.14 -15.13 -12.88
C ARG A 459 6.65 -15.80 -11.63
N ARG A 460 7.41 -15.07 -10.81
CA ARG A 460 7.83 -15.52 -9.48
C ARG A 460 6.66 -15.45 -8.51
N MET A 461 5.71 -16.38 -8.60
CA MET A 461 4.55 -16.46 -7.71
C MET A 461 4.67 -17.64 -6.76
N GLY A 462 4.16 -17.49 -5.53
CA GLY A 462 4.12 -18.60 -4.56
C GLY A 462 5.50 -19.14 -4.19
N TYR A 463 6.52 -18.29 -4.17
CA TYR A 463 7.87 -18.71 -3.81
C TYR A 463 7.98 -19.11 -2.33
N THR A 464 8.91 -20.02 -2.05
CA THR A 464 9.28 -20.43 -0.70
C THR A 464 10.51 -19.64 -0.25
N ASP A 465 10.39 -18.98 0.88
CA ASP A 465 11.51 -18.35 1.58
C ASP A 465 12.38 -19.44 2.22
N LEU A 466 13.65 -19.49 1.88
CA LEU A 466 14.64 -20.43 2.41
C LEU A 466 15.62 -19.76 3.38
N GLY A 467 15.35 -18.50 3.76
CA GLY A 467 16.16 -17.75 4.70
C GLY A 467 17.49 -17.27 4.12
N PHE A 468 18.47 -17.15 5.00
CA PHE A 468 19.84 -16.75 4.65
C PHE A 468 20.76 -17.95 4.43
N GLN A 469 21.62 -17.87 3.41
CA GLN A 469 22.83 -18.68 3.28
C GLN A 469 24.03 -17.73 3.23
N GLY A 470 24.77 -17.64 4.32
CA GLY A 470 25.71 -16.54 4.53
C GLY A 470 24.96 -15.20 4.54
N ASN A 471 25.37 -14.27 3.68
CA ASN A 471 24.72 -12.97 3.51
C ASN A 471 23.69 -12.93 2.35
N PHE A 472 23.42 -14.07 1.71
CA PHE A 472 22.45 -14.17 0.61
C PHE A 472 21.08 -14.56 1.14
N LEU A 473 20.06 -13.81 0.75
CA LEU A 473 18.66 -14.20 0.85
C LEU A 473 18.36 -15.27 -0.20
N VAL A 474 17.77 -16.38 0.20
CA VAL A 474 17.51 -17.52 -0.71
C VAL A 474 16.03 -17.82 -0.79
N SER A 475 15.53 -17.99 -2.00
CA SER A 475 14.16 -18.43 -2.26
C SER A 475 14.10 -19.43 -3.42
N GLU A 476 13.02 -20.20 -3.47
CA GLU A 476 12.77 -21.13 -4.55
C GLU A 476 11.31 -21.04 -5.02
N HIS A 477 11.08 -21.15 -6.33
CA HIS A 477 9.72 -21.21 -6.87
C HIS A 477 9.63 -22.14 -8.08
N THR A 478 8.40 -22.61 -8.34
CA THR A 478 8.05 -23.35 -9.56
C THR A 478 7.47 -22.34 -10.57
N PRO A 479 8.12 -22.13 -11.74
CA PRO A 479 7.71 -21.10 -12.69
C PRO A 479 6.31 -21.29 -13.28
N PHE A 480 5.94 -22.53 -13.56
CA PHE A 480 4.64 -22.88 -14.11
C PHE A 480 3.96 -23.97 -13.26
N THR A 481 2.69 -23.80 -12.96
CA THR A 481 1.91 -24.74 -12.14
C THR A 481 1.72 -26.11 -12.80
N ASN A 482 1.76 -26.16 -14.13
CA ASN A 482 1.65 -27.39 -14.94
C ASN A 482 3.02 -28.02 -15.26
N ASP A 483 4.12 -27.47 -14.75
CA ASP A 483 5.47 -28.00 -14.88
C ASP A 483 6.19 -28.06 -13.53
N ALA A 484 5.83 -29.04 -12.71
CA ALA A 484 6.43 -29.26 -11.40
C ALA A 484 7.91 -29.72 -11.45
N GLY A 485 8.41 -30.11 -12.62
CA GLY A 485 9.79 -30.52 -12.83
C GLY A 485 10.75 -29.32 -12.94
N SER A 486 10.26 -28.17 -13.38
CA SER A 486 11.07 -26.95 -13.49
C SER A 486 11.07 -26.16 -12.19
N ARG A 487 12.24 -25.70 -11.78
CA ARG A 487 12.44 -24.93 -10.53
C ARG A 487 13.49 -23.85 -10.72
N ILE A 488 13.28 -22.72 -10.04
CA ILE A 488 14.27 -21.63 -9.96
C ILE A 488 14.59 -21.38 -8.50
N ARG A 489 15.84 -21.64 -8.11
CA ARG A 489 16.40 -21.22 -6.84
C ARG A 489 17.17 -19.93 -7.05
N SER A 490 16.84 -18.92 -6.26
CA SER A 490 17.37 -17.57 -6.38
C SER A 490 18.09 -17.16 -5.12
N TYR A 491 19.21 -16.47 -5.30
CA TYR A 491 20.08 -15.97 -4.26
C TYR A 491 20.23 -14.46 -4.47
N MET A 492 20.00 -13.65 -3.44
CA MET A 492 20.03 -12.20 -3.53
C MET A 492 20.94 -11.62 -2.45
N LEU A 493 21.88 -10.77 -2.85
CA LEU A 493 22.88 -10.15 -1.98
C LEU A 493 22.83 -8.63 -2.12
N PRO A 494 22.33 -7.88 -1.12
CA PRO A 494 22.49 -6.43 -1.05
C PRO A 494 23.98 -6.05 -0.94
N LEU A 495 24.43 -5.08 -1.75
CA LEU A 495 25.81 -4.61 -1.74
C LEU A 495 25.97 -3.15 -1.30
N GLY A 496 24.87 -2.41 -1.20
CA GLY A 496 24.88 -0.98 -0.92
C GLY A 496 25.01 -0.11 -2.17
N GLN A 497 24.76 1.20 -2.02
CA GLN A 497 24.94 2.22 -3.06
C GLN A 497 24.12 1.96 -4.35
N GLY A 498 22.95 1.31 -4.21
CA GLY A 498 22.10 0.95 -5.33
C GLY A 498 22.47 -0.36 -6.04
N PHE A 499 23.49 -1.08 -5.57
CA PHE A 499 23.89 -2.36 -6.12
C PHE A 499 23.30 -3.53 -5.33
N HIS A 500 22.91 -4.55 -6.07
CA HIS A 500 22.74 -5.89 -5.52
C HIS A 500 23.11 -6.95 -6.55
N VAL A 501 23.43 -8.15 -6.06
CA VAL A 501 23.62 -9.33 -6.90
C VAL A 501 22.42 -10.24 -6.78
N ARG A 502 21.96 -10.76 -7.91
CA ARG A 502 21.08 -11.92 -7.96
C ARG A 502 21.78 -13.05 -8.70
N ALA A 503 21.67 -14.24 -8.15
CA ALA A 503 22.15 -15.45 -8.81
C ALA A 503 21.05 -16.50 -8.82
N HIS A 504 21.05 -17.37 -9.84
CA HIS A 504 19.99 -18.34 -10.05
C HIS A 504 20.54 -19.69 -10.44
N THR A 505 20.01 -20.75 -9.84
CA THR A 505 20.04 -22.10 -10.37
C THR A 505 18.67 -22.41 -10.97
N VAL A 506 18.64 -22.52 -12.29
CA VAL A 506 17.45 -22.78 -13.08
C VAL A 506 17.47 -24.23 -13.53
N THR A 507 16.60 -25.06 -12.99
CA THR A 507 16.41 -26.46 -13.42
C THR A 507 15.17 -26.55 -14.30
N LEU A 508 15.32 -27.06 -15.50
CA LEU A 508 14.28 -27.17 -16.52
C LEU A 508 13.96 -28.62 -16.81
N SER A 509 12.69 -28.96 -16.84
CA SER A 509 12.18 -30.29 -17.25
C SER A 509 11.91 -30.39 -18.77
N GLN A 510 11.78 -29.24 -19.44
CA GLN A 510 11.52 -29.10 -20.87
C GLN A 510 12.13 -27.78 -21.39
N PRO A 511 12.14 -27.54 -22.73
CA PRO A 511 12.78 -26.36 -23.30
C PRO A 511 12.06 -25.04 -22.95
N TYR A 512 12.85 -24.01 -22.58
CA TYR A 512 12.39 -22.65 -22.31
C TYR A 512 13.44 -21.61 -22.71
N LYS A 513 13.00 -20.37 -22.88
CA LYS A 513 13.89 -19.20 -22.79
C LYS A 513 13.93 -18.71 -21.35
N ILE A 514 15.08 -18.22 -20.92
CA ILE A 514 15.29 -17.64 -19.59
C ILE A 514 15.43 -16.12 -19.77
N ILE A 515 14.65 -15.35 -19.00
CA ILE A 515 14.62 -13.89 -19.07
C ILE A 515 14.80 -13.35 -17.66
N GLU A 516 15.69 -12.39 -17.47
CA GLU A 516 15.79 -11.65 -16.21
C GLU A 516 15.90 -10.15 -16.47
N GLY A 517 15.11 -9.34 -15.73
CA GLY A 517 15.08 -7.90 -15.85
C GLY A 517 15.63 -7.16 -14.64
N GLY A 518 16.21 -6.00 -14.89
CA GLY A 518 16.64 -5.03 -13.91
C GLY A 518 15.51 -4.15 -13.40
N PHE A 519 15.88 -3.04 -12.74
CA PHE A 519 14.90 -2.05 -12.29
C PHE A 519 14.20 -1.39 -13.47
N SER A 520 12.90 -1.17 -13.35
CA SER A 520 12.18 -0.35 -14.33
C SER A 520 12.44 1.13 -14.07
N VAL A 521 12.43 1.92 -15.14
CA VAL A 521 12.54 3.37 -15.09
C VAL A 521 11.34 3.96 -15.83
N GLY A 522 10.52 4.72 -15.09
CA GLY A 522 9.37 5.41 -15.66
C GLY A 522 9.77 6.72 -16.33
N SER A 523 9.15 7.04 -17.47
CA SER A 523 9.34 8.29 -18.21
C SER A 523 8.02 8.93 -18.60
N TRP A 524 7.98 10.26 -18.55
CA TRP A 524 6.84 11.08 -18.97
C TRP A 524 6.97 11.58 -20.41
N ASP A 525 8.13 11.41 -20.99
CA ASP A 525 8.43 11.84 -22.36
C ASP A 525 9.37 10.84 -23.07
N ASP A 526 9.68 11.12 -24.33
CA ASP A 526 10.49 10.26 -25.20
C ASP A 526 12.02 10.38 -24.98
N GLY A 527 12.47 11.06 -23.90
CA GLY A 527 13.89 11.29 -23.60
C GLY A 527 14.64 10.06 -23.09
N SER A 528 14.06 8.86 -23.17
CA SER A 528 14.70 7.63 -22.71
C SER A 528 15.84 7.18 -23.64
N GLU A 529 16.97 6.79 -23.04
CA GLU A 529 18.14 6.26 -23.74
C GLU A 529 18.50 4.86 -23.22
N ALA A 530 19.20 4.09 -24.04
CA ALA A 530 19.66 2.77 -23.70
C ALA A 530 20.91 2.40 -24.49
N ASP A 531 21.75 1.54 -23.90
CA ASP A 531 22.90 0.99 -24.59
C ASP A 531 23.17 -0.46 -24.14
N PHE A 532 23.89 -1.20 -24.98
CA PHE A 532 24.26 -2.59 -24.77
C PHE A 532 25.74 -2.80 -25.12
N GLY A 533 26.45 -3.47 -24.26
CA GLY A 533 27.84 -3.86 -24.46
C GLY A 533 28.16 -5.06 -23.56
N GLU A 534 29.14 -4.94 -22.69
CA GLU A 534 29.40 -5.91 -21.63
C GLU A 534 28.33 -5.90 -20.53
N SER A 535 27.52 -4.83 -20.50
CA SER A 535 26.34 -4.65 -19.65
C SER A 535 25.24 -3.97 -20.46
N ALA A 536 24.01 -3.97 -19.96
CA ALA A 536 22.93 -3.18 -20.52
C ALA A 536 22.45 -2.13 -19.52
N TRP A 537 22.11 -0.95 -19.99
CA TRP A 537 21.49 0.09 -19.17
C TRP A 537 20.34 0.80 -19.89
N TYR A 538 19.47 1.40 -19.08
CA TYR A 538 18.33 2.18 -19.52
C TYR A 538 18.15 3.40 -18.60
N THR A 539 17.81 4.55 -19.18
CA THR A 539 17.57 5.80 -18.43
C THR A 539 16.31 6.53 -18.91
N ASP A 540 15.74 7.39 -18.05
CA ASP A 540 14.69 8.34 -18.42
C ASP A 540 15.24 9.63 -19.08
N GLY A 541 16.55 9.75 -19.24
CA GLY A 541 17.21 10.98 -19.72
C GLY A 541 17.22 12.11 -18.68
N LYS A 542 16.69 11.91 -17.48
CA LYS A 542 16.54 12.92 -16.42
C LYS A 542 17.24 12.56 -15.09
N GLY A 543 18.17 11.61 -15.16
CA GLY A 543 19.00 11.22 -14.03
C GLY A 543 18.51 9.98 -13.26
N LYS A 544 17.73 9.09 -13.91
CA LYS A 544 17.46 7.75 -13.38
C LYS A 544 18.07 6.72 -14.31
N PHE A 545 18.92 5.88 -13.75
CA PHE A 545 19.62 4.83 -14.49
C PHE A 545 19.37 3.45 -13.86
N SER A 546 19.07 2.48 -14.70
CA SER A 546 19.01 1.07 -14.37
C SER A 546 20.03 0.32 -15.20
N LEU A 547 20.84 -0.55 -14.56
CA LEU A 547 21.88 -1.32 -15.22
C LEU A 547 21.81 -2.80 -14.81
N ILE A 548 22.14 -3.68 -15.77
CA ILE A 548 22.37 -5.10 -15.55
C ILE A 548 23.72 -5.52 -16.17
N HIS A 549 24.52 -6.28 -15.40
CA HIS A 549 25.72 -6.92 -15.86
C HIS A 549 25.69 -8.40 -15.45
N THR A 550 25.72 -9.32 -16.43
CA THR A 550 25.46 -10.75 -16.22
C THR A 550 26.66 -11.60 -16.58
N VAL A 551 26.96 -12.61 -15.76
CA VAL A 551 27.89 -13.68 -16.05
C VAL A 551 27.15 -15.02 -16.08
N SER A 552 27.44 -15.84 -17.11
CA SER A 552 26.86 -17.17 -17.28
C SER A 552 27.73 -18.00 -18.23
N GLN A 553 27.71 -19.31 -18.08
CA GLN A 553 28.25 -20.23 -19.08
C GLN A 553 27.27 -20.48 -20.24
N THR A 554 26.00 -20.14 -20.03
CA THR A 554 24.94 -20.24 -21.03
C THR A 554 24.92 -18.97 -21.87
N PRO A 555 24.93 -19.05 -23.21
CA PRO A 555 24.82 -17.87 -24.07
C PRO A 555 23.52 -17.10 -23.81
N PHE A 556 23.64 -15.78 -23.77
CA PHE A 556 22.52 -14.85 -23.63
C PHE A 556 22.79 -13.58 -24.44
N ARG A 557 21.75 -12.75 -24.60
CA ARG A 557 21.85 -11.42 -25.17
C ARG A 557 21.14 -10.40 -24.31
N TYR A 558 21.65 -9.21 -24.25
CA TYR A 558 20.98 -8.10 -23.62
C TYR A 558 19.86 -7.56 -24.52
N CYS A 559 18.82 -7.02 -23.89
CA CYS A 559 17.72 -6.33 -24.54
C CYS A 559 17.14 -5.26 -23.62
N ILE A 560 16.43 -4.30 -24.19
CA ILE A 560 15.55 -3.42 -23.42
C ILE A 560 14.12 -3.92 -23.58
N LYS A 561 13.47 -4.13 -22.46
CA LYS A 561 12.03 -4.41 -22.41
C LYS A 561 11.30 -3.14 -22.01
N ARG A 562 10.10 -2.96 -22.56
CA ARG A 562 9.21 -1.84 -22.23
C ARG A 562 7.88 -2.40 -21.72
N HIS A 563 7.28 -1.71 -20.75
CA HIS A 563 5.92 -2.03 -20.35
C HIS A 563 4.92 -1.50 -21.38
N THR A 564 3.74 -2.08 -21.39
CA THR A 564 2.60 -1.47 -22.09
C THR A 564 2.34 -0.08 -21.48
N PRO A 565 2.12 0.96 -22.29
CA PRO A 565 1.86 2.30 -21.78
C PRO A 565 0.72 2.35 -20.76
N GLY A 566 0.88 3.12 -19.70
CA GLY A 566 -0.08 3.23 -18.60
C GLY A 566 -0.01 2.11 -17.56
N LEU A 567 0.94 1.17 -17.66
CA LEU A 567 1.10 0.04 -16.74
C LEU A 567 2.35 0.15 -15.85
N HIS A 568 2.85 1.35 -15.60
CA HIS A 568 3.92 1.62 -14.64
C HIS A 568 3.46 2.62 -13.57
N LEU A 569 3.83 2.39 -12.31
CA LEU A 569 3.30 3.17 -11.17
C LEU A 569 3.62 4.67 -11.26
N LEU A 570 4.84 5.02 -11.70
CA LEU A 570 5.33 6.40 -11.58
C LEU A 570 5.15 7.23 -12.85
N ALA A 571 4.94 6.60 -14.01
CA ALA A 571 4.85 7.31 -15.29
C ALA A 571 4.14 6.48 -16.36
N PRO A 572 3.54 7.12 -17.39
CA PRO A 572 2.84 6.41 -18.45
C PRO A 572 3.72 5.51 -19.31
N GLN A 573 4.99 5.87 -19.51
CA GLN A 573 5.96 5.07 -20.24
C GLN A 573 7.02 4.53 -19.31
N SER A 574 7.63 3.39 -19.64
CA SER A 574 8.74 2.83 -18.88
C SER A 574 9.48 1.74 -19.64
N GLY A 575 10.73 1.52 -19.24
CA GLY A 575 11.56 0.45 -19.76
C GLY A 575 12.56 -0.05 -18.72
N TYR A 576 13.21 -1.17 -19.02
CA TYR A 576 14.22 -1.75 -18.16
C TYR A 576 15.21 -2.60 -18.97
N PRO A 577 16.50 -2.64 -18.55
CA PRO A 577 17.47 -3.55 -19.14
C PRO A 577 17.18 -4.99 -18.71
N ALA A 578 17.38 -5.92 -19.61
CA ALA A 578 17.17 -7.34 -19.37
C ALA A 578 18.20 -8.17 -20.16
N TYR A 579 18.38 -9.42 -19.77
CA TYR A 579 18.95 -10.42 -20.65
C TYR A 579 17.90 -11.50 -21.01
N THR A 580 18.13 -12.17 -22.14
CA THR A 580 17.35 -13.33 -22.57
C THR A 580 18.28 -14.36 -23.22
N THR A 581 18.02 -15.64 -22.98
CA THR A 581 18.66 -16.72 -23.72
C THR A 581 17.87 -17.01 -25.00
N ASP A 582 18.46 -17.77 -25.92
CA ASP A 582 17.68 -18.57 -26.86
C ASP A 582 16.95 -19.69 -26.10
N VAL A 583 16.16 -20.51 -26.80
CA VAL A 583 15.54 -21.69 -26.19
C VAL A 583 16.65 -22.63 -25.74
N VAL A 584 16.66 -22.99 -24.47
CA VAL A 584 17.57 -23.95 -23.87
C VAL A 584 16.83 -25.22 -23.51
N GLU A 585 17.47 -26.38 -23.68
CA GLU A 585 16.88 -27.69 -23.45
C GLU A 585 16.66 -28.00 -21.97
N ALA A 586 16.03 -29.12 -21.64
CA ALA A 586 15.95 -29.62 -20.28
C ALA A 586 17.36 -29.76 -19.67
N GLY A 587 17.54 -29.24 -18.44
CA GLY A 587 18.86 -29.23 -17.81
C GLY A 587 18.95 -28.25 -16.64
N THR A 588 20.16 -28.02 -16.15
CA THR A 588 20.43 -27.07 -15.07
C THR A 588 21.36 -25.96 -15.54
N TYR A 589 20.91 -24.72 -15.40
CA TYR A 589 21.58 -23.51 -15.87
C TYR A 589 21.87 -22.58 -14.70
N ARG A 590 22.95 -21.80 -14.79
CA ARG A 590 23.36 -20.87 -13.74
C ARG A 590 23.65 -19.51 -14.32
N PHE A 591 23.14 -18.50 -13.65
CA PHE A 591 23.31 -17.10 -13.98
C PHE A 591 23.64 -16.32 -12.71
N ALA A 592 24.48 -15.31 -12.83
CA ALA A 592 24.69 -14.33 -11.78
C ALA A 592 24.77 -12.95 -12.40
N SER A 593 24.04 -11.99 -11.85
CA SER A 593 23.93 -10.64 -12.38
C SER A 593 24.12 -9.60 -11.28
N VAL A 594 24.86 -8.56 -11.60
CA VAL A 594 24.85 -7.29 -10.86
C VAL A 594 23.68 -6.46 -11.38
N PHE A 595 22.91 -5.92 -10.49
CA PHE A 595 21.89 -4.92 -10.76
C PHE A 595 22.25 -3.62 -10.07
N PHE A 596 21.98 -2.52 -10.75
CA PHE A 596 22.17 -1.19 -10.22
C PHE A 596 20.97 -0.31 -10.56
N PHE A 597 20.60 0.53 -9.59
CA PHE A 597 19.70 1.67 -9.81
C PHE A 597 20.28 2.89 -9.12
N GLY A 598 20.32 4.02 -9.82
CA GLY A 598 20.84 5.25 -9.28
C GLY A 598 20.63 6.47 -10.15
N ASN A 599 21.21 7.60 -9.74
CA ASN A 599 21.08 8.90 -10.41
C ASN A 599 22.17 9.17 -11.48
N HIS A 600 23.11 8.27 -11.63
CA HIS A 600 24.16 8.27 -12.68
C HIS A 600 24.67 6.85 -12.88
N LEU A 601 25.29 6.58 -14.03
CA LEU A 601 25.94 5.29 -14.26
C LEU A 601 27.17 5.16 -13.35
N PRO A 602 27.40 3.98 -12.75
CA PRO A 602 28.54 3.76 -11.89
C PRO A 602 29.85 3.66 -12.70
N GLU A 603 30.94 4.19 -12.18
CA GLU A 603 32.28 4.07 -12.79
C GLU A 603 32.85 2.65 -12.69
N THR A 604 32.49 1.93 -11.64
CA THR A 604 32.97 0.57 -11.38
C THR A 604 31.82 -0.35 -10.98
N LEU A 605 31.86 -1.58 -11.47
CA LEU A 605 30.86 -2.61 -11.13
C LEU A 605 31.43 -3.62 -10.13
N PRO A 606 30.60 -4.22 -9.29
CA PRO A 606 30.95 -5.43 -8.55
C PRO A 606 31.46 -6.52 -9.50
N GLN A 607 32.55 -7.17 -9.12
CA GLN A 607 33.12 -8.27 -9.89
C GLN A 607 32.43 -9.57 -9.52
N LEU A 608 32.01 -10.32 -10.55
CA LEU A 608 31.41 -11.64 -10.42
C LEU A 608 32.31 -12.69 -11.07
N THR A 609 32.58 -13.78 -10.35
CA THR A 609 33.21 -14.98 -10.92
C THR A 609 32.31 -16.18 -10.67
N LEU A 610 31.84 -16.80 -11.75
CA LEU A 610 30.97 -17.97 -11.71
C LEU A 610 31.70 -19.19 -12.29
N GLU A 611 32.18 -20.08 -11.41
CA GLU A 611 32.86 -21.30 -11.77
C GLU A 611 32.05 -22.52 -11.35
N GLN A 612 31.62 -23.32 -12.32
CA GLN A 612 30.73 -24.46 -12.10
C GLN A 612 29.47 -24.05 -11.31
N ASN A 613 29.44 -24.33 -10.01
CA ASN A 613 28.36 -23.98 -9.10
C ASN A 613 28.80 -23.01 -7.98
N ARG A 614 30.00 -22.43 -8.07
CA ARG A 614 30.51 -21.45 -7.09
C ARG A 614 30.43 -20.05 -7.68
N LEU A 615 29.74 -19.18 -6.98
CA LEU A 615 29.75 -17.74 -7.23
C LEU A 615 30.65 -17.06 -6.21
N ALA A 616 31.59 -16.26 -6.70
CA ALA A 616 32.33 -15.29 -5.89
C ALA A 616 31.94 -13.86 -6.33
N VAL A 617 31.72 -13.00 -5.35
CA VAL A 617 31.35 -11.58 -5.52
C VAL A 617 32.40 -10.74 -4.81
N THR A 618 32.99 -9.79 -5.51
CA THR A 618 33.91 -8.81 -4.92
C THR A 618 33.42 -7.41 -5.21
N PHE A 619 33.25 -6.62 -4.17
CA PHE A 619 32.84 -5.21 -4.30
C PHE A 619 33.49 -4.39 -3.17
N GLN A 620 34.30 -3.40 -3.55
CA GLN A 620 35.13 -2.62 -2.62
C GLN A 620 35.98 -3.54 -1.71
N ASN A 621 35.81 -3.47 -0.39
CA ASN A 621 36.52 -4.31 0.58
C ASN A 621 35.73 -5.57 0.99
N ARG A 622 34.61 -5.86 0.32
CA ARG A 622 33.75 -7.00 0.64
C ARG A 622 33.94 -8.12 -0.35
N GLN A 623 34.08 -9.33 0.16
CA GLN A 623 34.14 -10.56 -0.62
C GLN A 623 33.13 -11.56 -0.07
N GLU A 624 32.29 -12.09 -0.96
CA GLU A 624 31.27 -13.07 -0.63
C GLU A 624 31.34 -14.27 -1.56
N GLN A 625 31.01 -15.43 -1.05
CA GLN A 625 30.96 -16.65 -1.84
C GLN A 625 29.74 -17.49 -1.49
N ILE A 626 29.17 -18.17 -2.49
CA ILE A 626 28.05 -19.09 -2.29
C ILE A 626 28.12 -20.24 -3.31
N LEU A 627 27.57 -21.40 -2.92
CA LEU A 627 27.32 -22.51 -3.83
C LEU A 627 25.88 -22.40 -4.37
N LEU A 628 25.74 -22.36 -5.69
CA LEU A 628 24.47 -22.27 -6.40
C LEU A 628 23.85 -23.64 -6.67
#